data_8dea6f5b376fa2d61879c57ab16c31c9
#
_entry.id   8dea6f5b376fa2d61879c57ab16c31c9
#
_cell.length_a   1.000
_cell.length_b   1.000
_cell.length_c   1.000
_cell.angle_alpha   90.00
_cell.angle_beta   90.00
_cell.angle_gamma   90.00
#
_symmetry.space_group_name_H-M   'P 1'
#
loop_
_entity.id
_entity.type
_entity.pdbx_description
1 polymer ?
#
loop_
_entity_poly.entity_id
_entity_poly.type
_entity_poly.pdbx_seq_one_letter_code
_entity_poly.pdbx_strand_id
1 'polypeptide(L)'
;MGQETIRAQHQSLLKELQEERAAALARISRRLERLLEQLQATRERIVHGRDDDDRARDIASYRELHKQAVKYRWYLEVQREALGLRQHQLLDEFYRLPPAEP
;
A
#
# COMPACT_ATOMS: atom_id res chain seq x y z
N MET A 1 -9.65 -8.91 43.28
CA MET A 1 -9.62 -7.58 42.67
C MET A 1 -8.46 -7.39 41.70
N GLY A 2 -7.20 -7.75 42.05
CA GLY A 2 -6.05 -7.53 41.19
C GLY A 2 -6.07 -8.26 39.84
N GLN A 3 -6.51 -9.50 39.80
CA GLN A 3 -6.52 -10.30 38.55
C GLN A 3 -7.53 -9.82 37.51
N GLU A 4 -8.72 -9.41 37.95
CA GLU A 4 -9.75 -8.87 37.02
C GLU A 4 -9.31 -7.53 36.44
N THR A 5 -8.70 -6.66 37.24
CA THR A 5 -8.16 -5.39 36.79
C THR A 5 -7.02 -5.61 35.80
N ILE A 6 -6.10 -6.55 36.06
CA ILE A 6 -5.01 -6.91 35.15
C ILE A 6 -5.54 -7.46 33.83
N ARG A 7 -6.57 -8.32 33.86
CA ARG A 7 -7.20 -8.86 32.64
C ARG A 7 -7.85 -7.74 31.81
N ALA A 8 -8.56 -6.83 32.46
CA ALA A 8 -9.20 -5.71 31.78
C ALA A 8 -8.18 -4.78 31.13
N GLN A 9 -7.07 -4.49 31.83
CA GLN A 9 -5.96 -3.70 31.29
C GLN A 9 -5.29 -4.41 30.12
N HIS A 10 -5.06 -5.71 30.23
CA HIS A 10 -4.46 -6.52 29.18
C HIS A 10 -5.34 -6.56 27.92
N GLN A 11 -6.64 -6.77 28.08
CA GLN A 11 -7.60 -6.75 26.97
C GLN A 11 -7.68 -5.38 26.31
N SER A 12 -7.66 -4.30 27.09
CA SER A 12 -7.62 -2.93 26.59
C SER A 12 -6.37 -2.66 25.75
N LEU A 13 -5.21 -3.12 26.23
CA LEU A 13 -3.95 -2.98 25.50
C LEU A 13 -3.97 -3.74 24.19
N LEU A 14 -4.47 -4.98 24.18
CA LEU A 14 -4.61 -5.79 22.97
C LEU A 14 -5.53 -5.12 21.94
N LYS A 15 -6.63 -4.56 22.39
CA LYS A 15 -7.56 -3.82 21.55
C LYS A 15 -6.90 -2.60 20.92
N GLU A 16 -6.17 -1.82 21.71
CA GLU A 16 -5.41 -0.66 21.21
C GLU A 16 -4.38 -1.06 20.15
N LEU A 17 -3.65 -2.14 20.37
CA LEU A 17 -2.66 -2.65 19.40
C LEU A 17 -3.34 -3.07 18.09
N GLN A 18 -4.49 -3.72 18.16
CA GLN A 18 -5.24 -4.10 16.97
C GLN A 18 -5.76 -2.90 16.21
N GLU A 19 -6.25 -1.88 16.92
CA GLU A 19 -6.70 -0.63 16.33
C GLU A 19 -5.56 0.11 15.65
N GLU A 20 -4.39 0.17 16.27
CA GLU A 20 -3.20 0.79 15.68
C GLU A 20 -2.74 0.06 14.41
N ARG A 21 -2.75 -1.27 14.42
CA ARG A 21 -2.42 -2.08 13.25
C ARG A 21 -3.40 -1.87 12.11
N ALA A 22 -4.70 -1.82 12.42
CA ALA A 22 -5.73 -1.55 11.43
C ALA A 22 -5.58 -0.16 10.83
N ALA A 23 -5.26 0.85 11.64
CA ALA A 23 -5.00 2.20 11.17
C ALA A 23 -3.77 2.27 10.27
N ALA A 24 -2.69 1.56 10.62
CA ALA A 24 -1.49 1.46 9.81
C ALA A 24 -1.78 0.80 8.46
N LEU A 25 -2.54 -0.29 8.46
CA LEU A 25 -2.99 -0.98 7.26
C LEU A 25 -3.76 -0.03 6.34
N ALA A 26 -4.69 0.72 6.90
CA ALA A 26 -5.50 1.69 6.14
C ALA A 26 -4.64 2.79 5.52
N ARG A 27 -3.65 3.32 6.23
CA ARG A 27 -2.73 4.34 5.70
C ARG A 27 -1.91 3.81 4.53
N ILE A 28 -1.37 2.59 4.67
CA ILE A 28 -0.57 1.95 3.62
C ILE A 28 -1.45 1.68 2.39
N SER A 29 -2.65 1.16 2.58
CA SER A 29 -3.61 0.92 1.48
C SER A 29 -3.93 2.19 0.71
N ARG A 30 -4.22 3.29 1.41
CA ARG A 30 -4.52 4.57 0.77
C ARG A 30 -3.31 5.11 0.00
N ARG A 31 -2.10 4.96 0.54
CA ARG A 31 -0.89 5.38 -0.17
C ARG A 31 -0.68 4.57 -1.44
N LEU A 32 -0.87 3.26 -1.36
CA LEU A 32 -0.76 2.37 -2.52
C LEU A 32 -1.80 2.71 -3.59
N GLU A 33 -3.04 2.96 -3.20
CA GLU A 33 -4.10 3.39 -4.13
C GLU A 33 -3.70 4.67 -4.87
N ARG A 34 -3.19 5.66 -4.17
CA ARG A 34 -2.72 6.91 -4.80
C ARG A 34 -1.56 6.67 -5.77
N LEU A 35 -0.62 5.80 -5.41
CA LEU A 35 0.49 5.44 -6.30
C LEU A 35 0.00 4.75 -7.57
N LEU A 36 -0.97 3.85 -7.46
CA LEU A 36 -1.56 3.17 -8.62
C LEU A 36 -2.31 4.15 -9.53
N GLU A 37 -3.03 5.10 -8.95
CA GLU A 37 -3.69 6.18 -9.70
C GLU A 37 -2.66 7.06 -10.43
N GLN A 38 -1.58 7.43 -9.77
CA GLN A 38 -0.49 8.22 -10.36
C GLN A 38 0.22 7.45 -11.49
N LEU A 39 0.42 6.15 -11.32
CA LEU A 39 0.99 5.29 -12.37
C LEU A 39 0.09 5.26 -13.60
N GLN A 40 -1.21 5.11 -13.42
CA GLN A 40 -2.18 5.11 -14.51
C GLN A 40 -2.17 6.45 -15.25
N ALA A 41 -2.23 7.55 -14.53
CA ALA A 41 -2.21 8.90 -15.11
C ALA A 41 -0.89 9.18 -15.87
N THR A 42 0.23 8.75 -15.31
CA THR A 42 1.54 8.92 -15.96
C THR A 42 1.63 8.07 -17.23
N ARG A 43 1.14 6.84 -17.19
CA ARG A 43 1.10 5.97 -18.37
C ARG A 43 0.27 6.58 -19.51
N GLU A 44 -0.87 7.17 -19.19
CA GLU A 44 -1.71 7.85 -20.17
C GLU A 44 -0.97 9.03 -20.81
N ARG A 45 -0.24 9.82 -20.03
CA ARG A 45 0.59 10.90 -20.57
C ARG A 45 1.69 10.38 -21.50
N ILE A 46 2.33 9.27 -21.16
CA ILE A 46 3.37 8.65 -22.00
C ILE A 46 2.78 8.21 -23.34
N VAL A 47 1.62 7.56 -23.31
CA VAL A 47 0.95 7.06 -24.53
C VAL A 47 0.48 8.20 -25.42
N HIS A 48 -0.05 9.28 -24.84
CA HIS A 48 -0.65 10.40 -25.56
C HIS A 48 0.27 11.62 -25.69
N GLY A 49 1.46 11.58 -25.06
CA GLY A 49 2.44 12.66 -25.11
C GLY A 49 3.07 12.82 -26.51
N ARG A 50 3.28 14.08 -26.92
CA ARG A 50 3.85 14.42 -28.23
C ARG A 50 5.29 14.89 -28.16
N ASP A 51 5.71 15.41 -27.01
CA ASP A 51 7.06 15.94 -26.78
C ASP A 51 7.96 14.82 -26.23
N ASP A 52 9.09 14.60 -26.89
CA ASP A 52 10.07 13.58 -26.49
C ASP A 52 10.69 13.86 -25.11
N ASP A 53 10.94 15.15 -24.79
CA ASP A 53 11.51 15.54 -23.50
C ASP A 53 10.50 15.29 -22.38
N ASP A 54 9.24 15.61 -22.58
CA ASP A 54 8.18 15.33 -21.62
C ASP A 54 7.97 13.82 -21.45
N ARG A 55 8.04 13.07 -22.53
CA ARG A 55 7.93 11.60 -22.49
C ARG A 55 9.06 11.00 -21.68
N ALA A 56 10.30 11.44 -21.86
CA ALA A 56 11.45 10.95 -21.11
C ALA A 56 11.29 11.20 -19.61
N ARG A 57 10.80 12.38 -19.23
CA ARG A 57 10.49 12.74 -17.83
C ARG A 57 9.38 11.88 -17.27
N ASP A 58 8.32 11.65 -18.01
CA ASP A 58 7.20 10.83 -17.58
C ASP A 58 7.61 9.35 -17.41
N ILE A 59 8.45 8.84 -18.28
CA ILE A 59 9.01 7.47 -18.14
C ILE A 59 9.84 7.37 -16.86
N ALA A 60 10.70 8.35 -16.57
CA ALA A 60 11.48 8.36 -15.33
C ALA A 60 10.58 8.44 -14.10
N SER A 61 9.54 9.27 -14.14
CA SER A 61 8.54 9.38 -13.07
C SER A 61 7.78 8.06 -12.87
N TYR A 62 7.38 7.40 -13.94
CA TYR A 62 6.70 6.13 -13.89
C TYR A 62 7.55 5.07 -13.19
N ARG A 63 8.82 4.96 -13.55
CA ARG A 63 9.75 4.01 -12.94
C ARG A 63 9.89 4.23 -11.44
N GLU A 64 9.99 5.48 -11.00
CA GLU A 64 10.09 5.83 -9.59
C GLU A 64 8.79 5.53 -8.84
N LEU A 65 7.65 5.88 -9.40
CA LEU A 65 6.33 5.57 -8.83
C LEU A 65 6.13 4.06 -8.72
N HIS A 66 6.57 3.29 -9.71
CA HIS A 66 6.48 1.84 -9.69
C HIS A 66 7.29 1.24 -8.54
N LYS A 67 8.52 1.70 -8.33
CA LYS A 67 9.35 1.27 -7.19
C LYS A 67 8.65 1.53 -5.87
N GLN A 68 8.04 2.71 -5.71
CA GLN A 68 7.28 3.05 -4.50
C GLN A 68 6.05 2.14 -4.34
N ALA A 69 5.34 1.86 -5.41
CA ALA A 69 4.18 0.98 -5.38
C ALA A 69 4.55 -0.45 -4.95
N VAL A 70 5.64 -0.99 -5.48
CA VAL A 70 6.18 -2.29 -5.06
C VAL A 70 6.48 -2.30 -3.56
N LYS A 71 7.12 -1.27 -3.06
CA LYS A 71 7.48 -1.11 -1.65
C LYS A 71 6.23 -1.07 -0.76
N TYR A 72 5.24 -0.26 -1.11
CA TYR A 72 4.01 -0.14 -0.31
C TYR A 72 3.15 -1.39 -0.39
N ARG A 73 3.12 -2.09 -1.53
CA ARG A 73 2.46 -3.38 -1.63
C ARG A 73 3.11 -4.41 -0.70
N TRP A 74 4.41 -4.41 -0.59
CA TRP A 74 5.14 -5.26 0.35
C TRP A 74 4.80 -4.89 1.81
N TYR A 75 4.77 -3.62 2.15
CA TYR A 75 4.35 -3.17 3.49
C TYR A 75 2.93 -3.64 3.81
N LEU A 76 2.04 -3.61 2.84
CA LEU A 76 0.67 -4.08 3.01
C LEU A 76 0.63 -5.57 3.33
N GLU A 77 1.41 -6.40 2.63
CA GLU A 77 1.54 -7.83 2.92
C GLU A 77 2.03 -8.06 4.36
N VAL A 78 3.07 -7.36 4.77
CA VAL A 78 3.66 -7.49 6.12
C VAL A 78 2.63 -7.11 7.18
N GLN A 79 1.90 -6.02 7.01
CA GLN A 79 0.88 -5.58 7.97
C GLN A 79 -0.30 -6.55 8.02
N ARG A 80 -0.71 -7.11 6.90
CA ARG A 80 -1.76 -8.13 6.86
C ARG A 80 -1.32 -9.39 7.60
N GLU A 81 -0.11 -9.86 7.40
CA GLU A 81 0.45 -11.01 8.11
C GLU A 81 0.54 -10.77 9.61
N ALA A 82 0.88 -9.56 10.03
CA ALA A 82 0.89 -9.17 11.43
C ALA A 82 -0.50 -9.26 12.09
N LEU A 83 -1.56 -9.15 11.30
CA LEU A 83 -2.95 -9.34 11.74
C LEU A 83 -3.43 -10.79 11.59
N GLY A 84 -2.58 -11.71 11.17
CA GLY A 84 -2.92 -13.11 10.94
C GLY A 84 -3.52 -13.40 9.56
N LEU A 85 -3.55 -12.42 8.67
CA LEU A 85 -4.07 -12.57 7.31
C LEU A 85 -2.96 -13.04 6.37
N ARG A 86 -2.89 -14.34 6.13
CA ARG A 86 -1.77 -14.96 5.39
C ARG A 86 -2.02 -15.12 3.90
N GLN A 87 -3.29 -15.03 3.45
CA GLN A 87 -3.63 -15.13 2.04
C GLN A 87 -3.67 -13.75 1.42
N HIS A 88 -3.01 -13.58 0.28
CA HIS A 88 -2.87 -12.29 -0.39
C HIS A 88 -3.57 -12.22 -1.74
N GLN A 89 -4.50 -13.13 -2.02
CA GLN A 89 -5.27 -13.14 -3.28
C GLN A 89 -6.03 -11.84 -3.52
N LEU A 90 -6.60 -11.26 -2.46
CA LEU A 90 -7.30 -9.98 -2.54
C LEU A 90 -6.38 -8.83 -2.92
N LEU A 91 -5.09 -8.89 -2.52
CA LEU A 91 -4.10 -7.89 -2.93
C LEU A 91 -3.85 -7.96 -4.43
N ASP A 92 -3.78 -9.16 -5.01
CA ASP A 92 -3.60 -9.35 -6.44
C ASP A 92 -4.81 -8.86 -7.23
N GLU A 93 -6.01 -8.93 -6.66
CA GLU A 93 -7.23 -8.44 -7.30
C GLU A 93 -7.38 -6.92 -7.20
N PHE A 94 -7.20 -6.34 -6.01
CA PHE A 94 -7.46 -4.92 -5.76
C PHE A 94 -6.26 -4.01 -5.95
N TYR A 95 -5.04 -4.53 -5.78
CA TYR A 95 -3.80 -3.75 -5.84
C TYR A 95 -2.80 -4.37 -6.81
N ARG A 96 -3.31 -4.76 -7.97
CA ARG A 96 -2.48 -5.33 -9.03
C ARG A 96 -1.52 -4.27 -9.55
N LEU A 97 -0.22 -4.59 -9.49
CA LEU A 97 0.81 -3.69 -10.00
C LEU A 97 0.81 -3.73 -11.53
N PRO A 98 0.85 -2.56 -12.19
CA PRO A 98 1.10 -2.51 -13.64
C PRO A 98 2.53 -2.95 -13.95
N PRO A 99 2.89 -3.13 -15.24
CA PRO A 99 4.26 -3.46 -15.61
C PRO A 99 5.27 -2.42 -15.09
N ALA A 100 6.49 -2.87 -14.77
CA ALA A 100 7.56 -1.99 -14.30
C ALA A 100 8.00 -0.97 -15.37
N GLU A 101 7.86 -1.32 -16.63
CA GLU A 101 8.07 -0.41 -17.78
C GLU A 101 6.71 -0.03 -18.37
N PRO A 102 6.54 1.24 -18.67
CA PRO A 102 5.27 1.74 -19.19
C PRO A 102 4.95 1.27 -20.61
#